data_ab1465c35906739a117bf012dd62b412
#
_entry.id   ab1465c35906739a117bf012dd62b412
#
_cell.length_a   1.000
_cell.length_b   1.000
_cell.length_c   1.000
_cell.angle_alpha   90.00
_cell.angle_beta   90.00
_cell.angle_gamma   90.00
#
_symmetry.space_group_name_H-M   'P 1'
#
loop_
_entity.id
_entity.type
_entity.pdbx_description
1 polymer ?
#
loop_
_entity_poly.entity_id
_entity_poly.type
_entity_poly.pdbx_seq_one_letter_code
_entity_poly.pdbx_strand_id
1 'polypeptide(L)'
;MSNQEELSFTYFPENYRWSHGLLIGLNMAPWGGAEIGEVNRVGLRLKKCVGDDDAWFQEWTREAQAVESRGRQRIDDGHALSGAQYLQRASAYYHVGERFLQPKSNAGLEAYKRGVECLRDAARYIKRPRMEHVEIPYDGTSLPAIYVHAEPANRGGKVPAMVFFDGLDITKEIQYFKGVADLAARGIACLIVDGPGNGESIRFRNLYLRPDTEHYATPAFEYLGSRPEIDANRIGVMAITLGGYYAPRGRV
;
A
#
# COMPACT_ATOMS: atom_id res chain seq x y z
N MET A 1 -37.07 -16.57 -10.54
CA MET A 1 -35.72 -16.38 -10.00
C MET A 1 -35.12 -15.19 -10.78
N SER A 2 -35.04 -14.04 -10.16
CA SER A 2 -34.52 -12.82 -10.79
C SER A 2 -33.04 -13.01 -11.08
N ASN A 3 -32.64 -12.92 -12.35
CA ASN A 3 -31.25 -12.68 -12.73
C ASN A 3 -30.83 -11.32 -12.14
N GLN A 4 -30.36 -11.30 -10.91
CA GLN A 4 -29.45 -10.25 -10.49
C GLN A 4 -28.16 -10.56 -11.24
N GLU A 5 -27.92 -9.86 -12.35
CA GLU A 5 -26.61 -9.79 -12.96
C GLU A 5 -25.63 -9.43 -11.86
N GLU A 6 -24.64 -10.28 -11.62
CA GLU A 6 -23.59 -10.01 -10.65
C GLU A 6 -22.82 -8.77 -11.12
N LEU A 7 -23.12 -7.64 -10.50
CA LEU A 7 -22.44 -6.35 -10.74
C LEU A 7 -21.02 -6.31 -10.15
N SER A 8 -20.54 -7.41 -9.55
CA SER A 8 -19.24 -7.51 -8.92
C SER A 8 -18.24 -8.31 -9.78
N PHE A 9 -16.96 -7.98 -9.63
CA PHE A 9 -15.87 -8.74 -10.25
C PHE A 9 -15.82 -10.17 -9.68
N THR A 10 -16.03 -11.17 -10.53
CA THR A 10 -16.20 -12.58 -10.14
C THR A 10 -15.15 -13.45 -10.82
N TYR A 11 -13.92 -13.45 -10.31
CA TYR A 11 -12.85 -14.33 -10.84
C TYR A 11 -12.95 -15.76 -10.30
N PHE A 12 -13.40 -15.89 -9.04
CA PHE A 12 -13.71 -17.15 -8.35
C PHE A 12 -15.20 -17.14 -7.97
N PRO A 13 -16.10 -17.71 -8.79
CA PRO A 13 -17.54 -17.59 -8.59
C PRO A 13 -18.04 -18.06 -7.23
N GLU A 14 -17.42 -19.10 -6.67
CA GLU A 14 -17.75 -19.67 -5.38
C GLU A 14 -17.05 -18.99 -4.19
N ASN A 15 -16.17 -18.02 -4.42
CA ASN A 15 -15.39 -17.37 -3.38
C ASN A 15 -15.25 -15.86 -3.60
N TYR A 16 -16.21 -15.09 -3.08
CA TYR A 16 -16.22 -13.63 -3.15
C TYR A 16 -14.96 -13.01 -2.55
N ARG A 17 -14.51 -13.53 -1.39
CA ARG A 17 -13.32 -13.01 -0.69
C ARG A 17 -12.06 -13.10 -1.55
N TRP A 18 -11.87 -14.19 -2.24
CA TRP A 18 -10.74 -14.39 -3.16
C TRP A 18 -10.89 -13.56 -4.44
N SER A 19 -12.10 -13.46 -4.99
CA SER A 19 -12.37 -12.56 -6.13
C SER A 19 -12.02 -11.12 -5.79
N HIS A 20 -12.43 -10.65 -4.60
CA HIS A 20 -12.11 -9.32 -4.12
C HIS A 20 -10.60 -9.13 -3.86
N GLY A 21 -9.92 -10.13 -3.28
CA GLY A 21 -8.46 -10.10 -3.09
C GLY A 21 -7.68 -10.00 -4.40
N LEU A 22 -8.13 -10.72 -5.43
CA LEU A 22 -7.53 -10.63 -6.77
C LEU A 22 -7.79 -9.27 -7.42
N LEU A 23 -9.00 -8.72 -7.24
CA LEU A 23 -9.34 -7.37 -7.71
C LEU A 23 -8.47 -6.29 -7.07
N ILE A 24 -8.12 -6.41 -5.79
CA ILE A 24 -7.18 -5.50 -5.14
C ILE A 24 -5.83 -5.53 -5.87
N GLY A 25 -5.34 -6.73 -6.23
CA GLY A 25 -4.15 -6.88 -7.04
C GLY A 25 -4.26 -6.17 -8.39
N LEU A 26 -5.34 -6.42 -9.13
CA LEU A 26 -5.57 -5.79 -10.45
C LEU A 26 -5.70 -4.27 -10.38
N ASN A 27 -6.36 -3.75 -9.34
CA ASN A 27 -6.56 -2.31 -9.16
C ASN A 27 -5.26 -1.51 -9.01
N MET A 28 -4.15 -2.15 -8.70
CA MET A 28 -2.85 -1.50 -8.61
C MET A 28 -2.13 -1.36 -9.96
N ALA A 29 -2.62 -2.04 -11.01
CA ALA A 29 -1.97 -2.05 -12.33
C ALA A 29 -1.79 -0.66 -12.96
N PRO A 30 -2.78 0.27 -12.92
CA PRO A 30 -2.63 1.61 -13.48
C PRO A 30 -1.46 2.41 -12.91
N TRP A 31 -1.03 2.10 -11.69
CA TRP A 31 0.04 2.81 -10.98
C TRP A 31 1.31 1.96 -10.77
N GLY A 32 1.47 0.89 -11.57
CA GLY A 32 2.68 0.07 -11.59
C GLY A 32 2.83 -0.92 -10.43
N GLY A 33 1.78 -1.12 -9.62
CA GLY A 33 1.77 -2.12 -8.54
C GLY A 33 1.42 -3.54 -8.98
N ALA A 34 1.01 -3.73 -10.24
CA ALA A 34 0.70 -5.05 -10.77
C ALA A 34 0.81 -5.08 -12.30
N GLU A 35 0.97 -6.29 -12.83
CA GLU A 35 0.78 -6.65 -14.24
C GLU A 35 -0.39 -7.63 -14.36
N ILE A 36 -1.34 -7.35 -15.25
CA ILE A 36 -2.56 -8.16 -15.42
C ILE A 36 -2.21 -9.62 -15.73
N GLY A 37 -1.19 -9.86 -16.55
CA GLY A 37 -0.74 -11.20 -16.89
C GLY A 37 -0.14 -11.97 -15.71
N GLU A 38 0.60 -11.29 -14.80
CA GLU A 38 1.14 -11.88 -13.58
C GLU A 38 0.02 -12.25 -12.61
N VAL A 39 -0.93 -11.33 -12.38
CA VAL A 39 -2.10 -11.55 -11.52
C VAL A 39 -2.97 -12.70 -12.05
N ASN A 40 -3.23 -12.73 -13.38
CA ASN A 40 -4.01 -13.80 -14.01
C ASN A 40 -3.31 -15.16 -13.88
N ARG A 41 -1.98 -15.20 -14.02
CA ARG A 41 -1.20 -16.44 -13.84
C ARG A 41 -1.35 -17.02 -12.42
N VAL A 42 -1.31 -16.18 -11.39
CA VAL A 42 -1.61 -16.59 -10.01
C VAL A 42 -3.05 -17.10 -9.91
N GLY A 43 -4.01 -16.33 -10.42
CA GLY A 43 -5.44 -16.70 -10.39
C GLY A 43 -5.72 -18.05 -11.06
N LEU A 44 -5.10 -18.33 -12.21
CA LEU A 44 -5.24 -19.63 -12.89
C LEU A 44 -4.73 -20.81 -12.06
N ARG A 45 -3.61 -20.63 -11.34
CA ARG A 45 -3.10 -21.66 -10.43
C ARG A 45 -4.04 -21.88 -9.25
N LEU A 46 -4.58 -20.79 -8.68
CA LEU A 46 -5.49 -20.81 -7.54
C LEU A 46 -6.88 -21.42 -7.85
N LYS A 47 -7.32 -21.46 -9.12
CA LYS A 47 -8.57 -22.14 -9.51
C LYS A 47 -8.61 -23.62 -9.16
N LYS A 48 -7.46 -24.25 -8.91
CA LYS A 48 -7.35 -25.66 -8.54
C LYS A 48 -7.55 -25.93 -7.04
N CYS A 49 -7.55 -24.89 -6.21
CA CYS A 49 -7.56 -24.97 -4.75
C CYS A 49 -8.33 -23.81 -4.11
N VAL A 50 -9.49 -23.44 -4.70
CA VAL A 50 -10.30 -22.31 -4.23
C VAL A 50 -10.72 -22.50 -2.78
N GLY A 51 -10.43 -21.49 -1.95
CA GLY A 51 -10.74 -21.47 -0.51
C GLY A 51 -9.60 -21.94 0.41
N ASP A 52 -8.51 -22.45 -0.13
CA ASP A 52 -7.30 -22.78 0.62
C ASP A 52 -6.41 -21.53 0.77
N ASP A 53 -6.48 -20.85 1.91
CA ASP A 53 -5.74 -19.61 2.17
C ASP A 53 -4.22 -19.83 2.26
N ASP A 54 -3.76 -21.01 2.61
CA ASP A 54 -2.33 -21.35 2.57
C ASP A 54 -1.86 -21.47 1.11
N ALA A 55 -2.66 -22.05 0.22
CA ALA A 55 -2.36 -22.07 -1.20
C ALA A 55 -2.38 -20.65 -1.80
N TRP A 56 -3.32 -19.77 -1.37
CA TRP A 56 -3.30 -18.37 -1.75
C TRP A 56 -1.97 -17.72 -1.39
N PHE A 57 -1.54 -17.86 -0.15
CA PHE A 57 -0.27 -17.31 0.33
C PHE A 57 0.93 -17.84 -0.46
N GLN A 58 0.98 -19.14 -0.68
CA GLN A 58 2.10 -19.79 -1.40
C GLN A 58 2.20 -19.32 -2.85
N GLU A 59 1.08 -19.25 -3.59
CA GLU A 59 1.08 -18.88 -5.00
C GLU A 59 1.42 -17.39 -5.21
N TRP A 60 0.90 -16.51 -4.38
CA TRP A 60 1.27 -15.10 -4.43
C TRP A 60 2.73 -14.86 -4.01
N THR A 61 3.21 -15.54 -2.97
CA THR A 61 4.59 -15.44 -2.53
C THR A 61 5.56 -15.96 -3.60
N ARG A 62 5.22 -17.05 -4.27
CA ARG A 62 5.99 -17.56 -5.42
C ARG A 62 6.10 -16.53 -6.54
N GLU A 63 5.00 -15.89 -6.90
CA GLU A 63 4.99 -14.85 -7.93
C GLU A 63 5.81 -13.63 -7.49
N ALA A 64 5.63 -13.18 -6.25
CA ALA A 64 6.38 -12.07 -5.68
C ALA A 64 7.90 -12.32 -5.72
N GLN A 65 8.35 -13.50 -5.30
CA GLN A 65 9.76 -13.90 -5.33
C GLN A 65 10.33 -13.93 -6.76
N ALA A 66 9.57 -14.45 -7.72
CA ALA A 66 10.00 -14.50 -9.11
C ALA A 66 10.14 -13.10 -9.71
N VAL A 67 9.20 -12.21 -9.40
CA VAL A 67 9.19 -10.80 -9.85
C VAL A 67 10.33 -10.03 -9.16
N GLU A 68 10.53 -10.22 -7.86
CA GLU A 68 11.63 -9.61 -7.11
C GLU A 68 12.99 -10.02 -7.67
N SER A 69 13.20 -11.33 -7.89
CA SER A 69 14.47 -11.84 -8.45
C SER A 69 14.80 -11.19 -9.80
N ARG A 70 13.78 -11.06 -10.68
CA ARG A 70 13.95 -10.34 -11.96
C ARG A 70 14.29 -8.86 -11.75
N GLY A 71 13.66 -8.22 -10.78
CA GLY A 71 13.91 -6.83 -10.44
C GLY A 71 15.35 -6.59 -10.00
N ARG A 72 15.85 -7.42 -9.08
CA ARG A 72 17.23 -7.36 -8.60
C ARG A 72 18.23 -7.61 -9.72
N GLN A 73 17.98 -8.64 -10.55
CA GLN A 73 18.82 -8.92 -11.73
C GLN A 73 18.88 -7.71 -12.69
N ARG A 74 17.74 -7.03 -12.96
CA ARG A 74 17.73 -5.84 -13.80
C ARG A 74 18.52 -4.67 -13.22
N ILE A 75 18.52 -4.53 -11.90
CA ILE A 75 19.35 -3.50 -11.23
C ILE A 75 20.82 -3.85 -11.41
N ASP A 76 21.22 -5.10 -11.19
CA ASP A 76 22.60 -5.58 -11.35
C ASP A 76 23.09 -5.43 -12.79
N ASP A 77 22.22 -5.65 -13.77
CA ASP A 77 22.48 -5.45 -15.19
C ASP A 77 22.56 -3.95 -15.61
N GLY A 78 22.39 -3.00 -14.66
CA GLY A 78 22.42 -1.56 -14.93
C GLY A 78 21.08 -0.96 -15.34
N HIS A 79 20.00 -1.73 -15.40
CA HIS A 79 18.65 -1.28 -15.76
C HIS A 79 17.83 -0.90 -14.52
N ALA A 80 18.37 0.00 -13.69
CA ALA A 80 17.87 0.30 -12.36
C ALA A 80 16.39 0.69 -12.29
N LEU A 81 15.91 1.55 -13.23
CA LEU A 81 14.49 1.94 -13.24
C LEU A 81 13.55 0.78 -13.57
N SER A 82 13.92 -0.04 -14.56
CA SER A 82 13.15 -1.25 -14.89
C SER A 82 13.13 -2.22 -13.72
N GLY A 83 14.27 -2.41 -13.04
CA GLY A 83 14.34 -3.25 -11.84
C GLY A 83 13.49 -2.71 -10.71
N ALA A 84 13.47 -1.40 -10.47
CA ALA A 84 12.62 -0.77 -9.47
C ALA A 84 11.12 -0.98 -9.73
N GLN A 85 10.68 -0.95 -10.99
CA GLN A 85 9.29 -1.26 -11.36
C GLN A 85 8.92 -2.72 -11.06
N TYR A 86 9.85 -3.67 -11.23
CA TYR A 86 9.65 -5.04 -10.77
C TYR A 86 9.53 -5.12 -9.24
N LEU A 87 10.38 -4.41 -8.49
CA LEU A 87 10.33 -4.38 -7.03
C LEU A 87 9.02 -3.77 -6.50
N GLN A 88 8.46 -2.76 -7.18
CA GLN A 88 7.13 -2.23 -6.85
C GLN A 88 6.05 -3.32 -6.92
N ARG A 89 6.02 -4.09 -8.02
CA ARG A 89 5.07 -5.19 -8.17
C ARG A 89 5.30 -6.30 -7.15
N ALA A 90 6.56 -6.67 -6.91
CA ALA A 90 6.90 -7.67 -5.90
C ALA A 90 6.38 -7.25 -4.51
N SER A 91 6.57 -5.98 -4.13
CA SER A 91 5.99 -5.42 -2.90
C SER A 91 4.50 -5.67 -2.82
N ALA A 92 3.76 -5.26 -3.82
CA ALA A 92 2.31 -5.41 -3.87
C ALA A 92 1.88 -6.89 -3.76
N TYR A 93 2.58 -7.81 -4.45
CA TYR A 93 2.24 -9.23 -4.44
C TYR A 93 2.51 -9.91 -3.10
N TYR A 94 3.56 -9.55 -2.39
CA TYR A 94 3.79 -10.01 -1.02
C TYR A 94 2.65 -9.59 -0.09
N HIS A 95 2.20 -8.34 -0.17
CA HIS A 95 1.10 -7.84 0.65
C HIS A 95 -0.26 -8.49 0.29
N VAL A 96 -0.53 -8.72 -0.99
CA VAL A 96 -1.74 -9.44 -1.41
C VAL A 96 -1.68 -10.90 -0.96
N GLY A 97 -0.50 -11.51 -0.97
CA GLY A 97 -0.30 -12.91 -0.57
C GLY A 97 -0.60 -13.15 0.90
N GLU A 98 -0.08 -12.32 1.80
CA GLU A 98 -0.20 -12.55 3.25
C GLU A 98 -1.58 -12.16 3.84
N ARG A 99 -2.42 -11.46 3.06
CA ARG A 99 -3.65 -10.83 3.58
C ARG A 99 -4.64 -11.79 4.21
N PHE A 100 -4.75 -13.03 3.74
CA PHE A 100 -5.71 -13.99 4.24
C PHE A 100 -5.18 -14.94 5.32
N LEU A 101 -3.89 -14.91 5.63
CA LEU A 101 -3.34 -15.68 6.74
C LEU A 101 -3.82 -15.13 8.08
N GLN A 102 -4.50 -15.97 8.87
CA GLN A 102 -4.97 -15.63 10.21
C GLN A 102 -4.90 -16.86 11.13
N PRO A 103 -4.21 -16.78 12.27
CA PRO A 103 -3.31 -15.70 12.71
C PRO A 103 -2.09 -15.57 11.78
N LYS A 104 -1.41 -14.43 11.85
CA LYS A 104 -0.21 -14.21 11.04
C LYS A 104 0.89 -15.17 11.46
N SER A 105 1.32 -16.04 10.54
CA SER A 105 2.46 -16.92 10.74
C SER A 105 3.79 -16.17 10.61
N ASN A 106 4.89 -16.75 11.11
CA ASN A 106 6.22 -16.19 10.89
C ASN A 106 6.54 -16.03 9.39
N ALA A 107 6.11 -16.99 8.56
CA ALA A 107 6.29 -16.89 7.11
C ALA A 107 5.49 -15.72 6.51
N GLY A 108 4.26 -15.47 7.00
CA GLY A 108 3.45 -14.32 6.59
C GLY A 108 4.08 -12.99 7.00
N LEU A 109 4.59 -12.89 8.24
CA LEU A 109 5.29 -11.69 8.71
C LEU A 109 6.58 -11.42 7.93
N GLU A 110 7.34 -12.46 7.59
CA GLU A 110 8.53 -12.32 6.77
C GLU A 110 8.20 -11.90 5.33
N ALA A 111 7.16 -12.48 4.73
CA ALA A 111 6.67 -12.04 3.41
C ALA A 111 6.23 -10.56 3.42
N TYR A 112 5.52 -10.14 4.46
CA TYR A 112 5.13 -8.75 4.64
C TYR A 112 6.35 -7.83 4.70
N LYS A 113 7.32 -8.15 5.57
CA LYS A 113 8.57 -7.41 5.72
C LYS A 113 9.31 -7.29 4.37
N ARG A 114 9.38 -8.39 3.63
CA ARG A 114 10.01 -8.39 2.30
C ARG A 114 9.28 -7.49 1.30
N GLY A 115 7.95 -7.41 1.38
CA GLY A 115 7.16 -6.45 0.61
C GLY A 115 7.51 -4.99 0.92
N VAL A 116 7.65 -4.65 2.20
CA VAL A 116 8.10 -3.32 2.64
C VAL A 116 9.50 -3.00 2.09
N GLU A 117 10.44 -3.95 2.21
CA GLU A 117 11.82 -3.79 1.74
C GLU A 117 11.87 -3.60 0.21
N CYS A 118 11.09 -4.34 -0.56
CA CYS A 118 11.00 -4.18 -2.01
C CYS A 118 10.59 -2.76 -2.42
N LEU A 119 9.57 -2.18 -1.78
CA LEU A 119 9.15 -0.82 -2.10
C LEU A 119 10.19 0.21 -1.66
N ARG A 120 10.81 0.00 -0.50
CA ARG A 120 11.90 0.85 0.00
C ARG A 120 13.11 0.86 -0.93
N ASP A 121 13.48 -0.31 -1.46
CA ASP A 121 14.57 -0.43 -2.45
C ASP A 121 14.19 0.23 -3.78
N ALA A 122 12.95 0.04 -4.26
CA ALA A 122 12.45 0.69 -5.47
C ALA A 122 12.53 2.22 -5.37
N ALA A 123 12.22 2.79 -4.20
CA ALA A 123 12.25 4.24 -3.95
C ALA A 123 13.61 4.89 -4.23
N ARG A 124 14.70 4.14 -4.15
CA ARG A 124 16.05 4.63 -4.44
C ARG A 124 16.24 5.03 -5.92
N TYR A 125 15.49 4.37 -6.81
CA TYR A 125 15.64 4.52 -8.26
C TYR A 125 14.48 5.29 -8.89
N ILE A 126 13.29 5.26 -8.29
CA ILE A 126 12.11 5.99 -8.76
C ILE A 126 12.19 7.43 -8.29
N LYS A 127 12.30 8.36 -9.26
CA LYS A 127 12.45 9.79 -8.97
C LYS A 127 11.15 10.57 -9.13
N ARG A 128 10.14 9.98 -9.77
CA ARG A 128 8.84 10.62 -10.03
C ARG A 128 7.71 9.61 -9.89
N PRO A 129 6.83 9.80 -8.86
CA PRO A 129 7.02 10.71 -7.75
C PRO A 129 8.15 10.24 -6.82
N ARG A 130 8.90 11.18 -6.24
CA ARG A 130 9.87 10.87 -5.19
C ARG A 130 9.12 10.46 -3.93
N MET A 131 9.56 9.36 -3.29
CA MET A 131 9.00 8.90 -2.03
C MET A 131 10.06 8.73 -0.95
N GLU A 132 9.66 8.93 0.30
CA GLU A 132 10.47 8.75 1.50
C GLU A 132 9.71 7.87 2.49
N HIS A 133 10.38 6.85 3.03
CA HIS A 133 9.86 6.11 4.19
C HIS A 133 10.19 6.90 5.44
N VAL A 134 9.19 7.25 6.20
CA VAL A 134 9.30 8.15 7.37
C VAL A 134 8.64 7.52 8.59
N GLU A 135 9.07 8.00 9.76
CA GLU A 135 8.56 7.59 11.06
C GLU A 135 7.94 8.79 11.75
N ILE A 136 6.66 8.69 12.10
CA ILE A 136 5.94 9.75 12.80
C ILE A 136 5.98 9.45 14.30
N PRO A 137 6.55 10.30 15.17
CA PRO A 137 6.54 10.06 16.61
C PRO A 137 5.13 9.85 17.15
N TYR A 138 4.95 8.80 17.97
CA TYR A 138 3.65 8.41 18.50
C TYR A 138 3.78 7.59 19.78
N ASP A 139 3.22 8.03 20.91
CA ASP A 139 3.09 7.29 22.16
C ASP A 139 4.36 6.50 22.60
N GLY A 140 5.53 7.13 22.57
CA GLY A 140 6.81 6.49 22.93
C GLY A 140 7.36 5.53 21.88
N THR A 141 6.71 5.43 20.73
CA THR A 141 7.12 4.70 19.52
C THR A 141 6.95 5.58 18.28
N SER A 142 6.65 5.00 17.13
CA SER A 142 6.35 5.75 15.91
C SER A 142 5.34 5.04 15.02
N LEU A 143 4.69 5.79 14.13
CA LEU A 143 3.86 5.25 13.05
C LEU A 143 4.67 5.23 11.76
N PRO A 144 4.80 4.06 11.09
CA PRO A 144 5.43 3.98 9.78
C PRO A 144 4.59 4.68 8.73
N ALA A 145 5.23 5.46 7.87
CA ALA A 145 4.54 6.16 6.80
C ALA A 145 5.38 6.24 5.53
N ILE A 146 4.73 6.52 4.41
CA ILE A 146 5.36 6.90 3.14
C ILE A 146 4.98 8.35 2.85
N TYR A 147 5.98 9.21 2.76
CA TYR A 147 5.80 10.57 2.28
C TYR A 147 6.13 10.63 0.79
N VAL A 148 5.21 11.13 -0.01
CA VAL A 148 5.34 11.29 -1.47
C VAL A 148 5.34 12.78 -1.79
N HIS A 149 6.42 13.24 -2.43
CA HIS A 149 6.59 14.65 -2.78
C HIS A 149 5.64 15.07 -3.89
N ALA A 150 5.17 16.31 -3.81
CA ALA A 150 4.46 16.95 -4.92
C ALA A 150 5.38 17.18 -6.13
N GLU A 151 4.81 17.09 -7.34
CA GLU A 151 5.47 17.42 -8.60
C GLU A 151 4.69 18.53 -9.34
N PRO A 152 5.32 19.42 -10.09
CA PRO A 152 6.75 19.71 -10.06
C PRO A 152 7.13 20.48 -8.80
N ALA A 153 8.27 20.15 -8.21
CA ALA A 153 8.82 20.82 -7.03
C ALA A 153 9.11 22.34 -7.23
N ASN A 154 8.93 22.88 -8.41
CA ASN A 154 9.43 24.19 -8.84
C ASN A 154 8.35 25.28 -9.02
N ARG A 155 7.22 25.21 -8.33
CA ARG A 155 6.26 26.34 -8.39
C ARG A 155 6.58 27.49 -7.43
N GLY A 156 7.77 27.48 -6.80
CA GLY A 156 8.24 28.60 -5.99
C GLY A 156 7.38 28.94 -4.78
N GLY A 157 6.83 27.94 -4.08
CA GLY A 157 5.99 28.13 -2.90
C GLY A 157 5.68 26.83 -2.18
N LYS A 158 5.03 26.92 -1.02
CA LYS A 158 4.55 25.77 -0.27
C LYS A 158 3.42 25.08 -1.00
N VAL A 159 3.39 23.74 -0.97
CA VAL A 159 2.40 22.92 -1.65
C VAL A 159 1.32 22.40 -0.69
N PRO A 160 0.09 22.13 -1.16
CA PRO A 160 -0.89 21.42 -0.38
C PRO A 160 -0.47 19.99 -0.14
N ALA A 161 -1.01 19.36 0.91
CA ALA A 161 -0.76 17.97 1.21
C ALA A 161 -2.04 17.21 1.57
N MET A 162 -1.98 15.88 1.44
CA MET A 162 -3.04 14.95 1.80
C MET A 162 -2.50 13.88 2.75
N VAL A 163 -3.17 13.67 3.90
CA VAL A 163 -2.94 12.52 4.77
C VAL A 163 -3.89 11.41 4.35
N PHE A 164 -3.36 10.19 4.21
CA PHE A 164 -4.15 8.98 3.96
C PHE A 164 -4.18 8.10 5.20
N PHE A 165 -5.39 7.76 5.65
CA PHE A 165 -5.61 6.71 6.62
C PHE A 165 -6.35 5.57 5.94
N ASP A 166 -5.75 4.38 5.99
CA ASP A 166 -6.29 3.23 5.31
C ASP A 166 -7.39 2.52 6.11
N GLY A 167 -8.14 1.67 5.41
CA GLY A 167 -9.13 0.78 6.01
C GLY A 167 -8.47 -0.39 6.74
N LEU A 168 -9.30 -1.40 7.08
CA LEU A 168 -8.92 -2.50 7.96
C LEU A 168 -7.73 -3.33 7.45
N ASP A 169 -7.60 -3.53 6.15
CA ASP A 169 -6.71 -4.51 5.51
C ASP A 169 -5.86 -3.94 4.38
N ILE A 170 -5.79 -2.64 4.28
CA ILE A 170 -4.93 -1.94 3.32
C ILE A 170 -3.72 -1.39 4.07
N THR A 171 -2.54 -1.57 3.50
CA THR A 171 -1.28 -1.06 4.03
C THR A 171 -0.83 0.17 3.25
N LYS A 172 0.08 0.95 3.80
CA LYS A 172 0.63 2.12 3.12
C LYS A 172 1.25 1.78 1.76
N GLU A 173 1.81 0.57 1.60
CA GLU A 173 2.38 0.11 0.34
C GLU A 173 1.29 -0.12 -0.72
N ILE A 174 0.17 -0.76 -0.35
CA ILE A 174 -0.95 -0.95 -1.28
C ILE A 174 -1.59 0.39 -1.61
N GLN A 175 -1.76 1.27 -0.63
CA GLN A 175 -2.34 2.60 -0.84
C GLN A 175 -1.49 3.47 -1.76
N TYR A 176 -0.16 3.33 -1.73
CA TYR A 176 0.73 4.01 -2.67
C TYR A 176 0.32 3.78 -4.13
N PHE A 177 -0.14 2.57 -4.47
CA PHE A 177 -0.63 2.20 -5.81
C PHE A 177 -2.12 2.52 -6.04
N LYS A 178 -2.68 3.51 -5.34
CA LYS A 178 -4.09 3.92 -5.50
C LYS A 178 -4.22 5.42 -5.75
N GLY A 179 -3.61 5.90 -6.83
CA GLY A 179 -3.75 7.29 -7.29
C GLY A 179 -2.87 8.31 -6.58
N VAL A 180 -1.96 7.90 -5.70
CA VAL A 180 -1.05 8.83 -5.00
C VAL A 180 -0.12 9.53 -6.00
N ALA A 181 0.38 8.81 -7.01
CA ALA A 181 1.19 9.41 -8.08
C ALA A 181 0.42 10.49 -8.86
N ASP A 182 -0.89 10.31 -9.05
CA ASP A 182 -1.74 11.30 -9.73
C ASP A 182 -1.92 12.58 -8.92
N LEU A 183 -2.00 12.47 -7.60
CA LEU A 183 -2.03 13.64 -6.71
C LEU A 183 -0.67 14.35 -6.73
N ALA A 184 0.42 13.61 -6.64
CA ALA A 184 1.76 14.16 -6.74
C ALA A 184 1.96 14.95 -8.05
N ALA A 185 1.55 14.38 -9.19
CA ALA A 185 1.61 15.04 -10.50
C ALA A 185 0.76 16.33 -10.57
N ARG A 186 -0.27 16.45 -9.73
CA ARG A 186 -1.10 17.67 -9.60
C ARG A 186 -0.54 18.67 -8.59
N GLY A 187 0.62 18.41 -8.03
CA GLY A 187 1.28 19.31 -7.08
C GLY A 187 0.77 19.18 -5.65
N ILE A 188 0.22 18.02 -5.27
CA ILE A 188 -0.24 17.69 -3.92
C ILE A 188 0.69 16.64 -3.32
N ALA A 189 1.36 16.96 -2.20
CA ALA A 189 2.14 15.97 -1.46
C ALA A 189 1.22 15.00 -0.73
N CYS A 190 1.67 13.78 -0.49
CA CYS A 190 0.88 12.76 0.20
C CYS A 190 1.66 12.13 1.34
N LEU A 191 0.99 11.90 2.47
CA LEU A 191 1.50 11.13 3.61
C LEU A 191 0.57 9.94 3.83
N ILE A 192 1.06 8.74 3.61
CA ILE A 192 0.31 7.49 3.76
C ILE A 192 0.77 6.83 5.06
N VAL A 193 -0.15 6.66 6.02
CA VAL A 193 0.22 6.27 7.40
C VAL A 193 -0.34 4.89 7.72
N ASP A 194 0.54 3.96 8.15
CA ASP A 194 0.08 2.76 8.84
C ASP A 194 -0.30 3.14 10.28
N GLY A 195 -1.56 3.51 10.49
CA GLY A 195 -2.10 3.80 11.81
C GLY A 195 -2.20 2.56 12.72
N PRO A 196 -2.57 2.73 14.00
CA PRO A 196 -2.83 1.60 14.89
C PRO A 196 -3.85 0.63 14.28
N GLY A 197 -3.52 -0.66 14.28
CA GLY A 197 -4.30 -1.72 13.65
C GLY A 197 -3.93 -2.03 12.21
N ASN A 198 -3.11 -1.21 11.55
CA ASN A 198 -2.74 -1.39 10.14
C ASN A 198 -1.25 -1.66 9.94
N GLY A 199 -0.93 -2.26 8.81
CA GLY A 199 0.40 -2.39 8.25
C GLY A 199 1.49 -2.84 9.23
N GLU A 200 2.62 -2.16 9.25
CA GLU A 200 3.74 -2.40 10.16
C GLU A 200 3.37 -2.09 11.62
N SER A 201 2.43 -1.18 11.86
CA SER A 201 2.04 -0.79 13.22
C SER A 201 1.48 -1.97 14.02
N ILE A 202 0.58 -2.76 13.44
CA ILE A 202 0.07 -3.96 14.14
C ILE A 202 1.04 -5.13 14.06
N ARG A 203 1.75 -5.34 12.94
CA ARG A 203 2.59 -6.52 12.71
C ARG A 203 3.89 -6.52 13.50
N PHE A 204 4.49 -5.36 13.69
CA PHE A 204 5.83 -5.25 14.27
C PHE A 204 5.92 -4.38 15.52
N ARG A 205 4.86 -3.59 15.81
CA ARG A 205 4.87 -2.65 16.96
C ARG A 205 3.77 -2.92 17.96
N ASN A 206 2.91 -3.89 17.72
CA ASN A 206 1.76 -4.24 18.56
C ASN A 206 0.83 -3.04 18.85
N LEU A 207 0.74 -2.14 17.88
CA LEU A 207 -0.20 -1.03 17.93
C LEU A 207 -1.54 -1.49 17.39
N TYR A 208 -2.49 -1.71 18.30
CA TYR A 208 -3.82 -2.21 17.97
C TYR A 208 -4.77 -1.07 17.63
N LEU A 209 -5.81 -1.41 16.86
CA LEU A 209 -6.86 -0.48 16.50
C LEU A 209 -7.51 0.14 17.76
N ARG A 210 -7.77 1.45 17.67
CA ARG A 210 -8.37 2.23 18.76
C ARG A 210 -9.54 3.08 18.24
N PRO A 211 -10.56 3.36 19.05
CA PRO A 211 -11.73 4.12 18.61
C PRO A 211 -11.48 5.64 18.50
N ASP A 212 -10.51 6.18 19.26
CA ASP A 212 -10.12 7.60 19.31
C ASP A 212 -9.06 7.92 18.26
N THR A 213 -9.46 7.87 17.00
CA THR A 213 -8.54 7.97 15.85
C THR A 213 -7.89 9.33 15.71
N GLU A 214 -8.48 10.38 16.30
CA GLU A 214 -7.87 11.69 16.45
C GLU A 214 -6.50 11.65 17.14
N HIS A 215 -6.28 10.67 18.02
CA HIS A 215 -5.04 10.53 18.77
C HIS A 215 -3.82 10.23 17.89
N TYR A 216 -3.98 9.52 16.79
CA TYR A 216 -2.88 9.26 15.84
C TYR A 216 -2.98 10.13 14.58
N ALA A 217 -4.12 10.73 14.33
CA ALA A 217 -4.27 11.66 13.22
C ALA A 217 -3.50 12.97 13.47
N THR A 218 -3.60 13.53 14.69
CA THR A 218 -2.91 14.76 15.08
C THR A 218 -1.40 14.71 14.79
N PRO A 219 -0.63 13.69 15.26
CA PRO A 219 0.80 13.58 14.91
C PRO A 219 1.09 13.55 13.40
N ALA A 220 0.20 12.95 12.60
CA ALA A 220 0.38 12.92 11.14
C ALA A 220 0.20 14.32 10.51
N PHE A 221 -0.79 15.09 10.97
CA PHE A 221 -0.98 16.48 10.55
C PHE A 221 0.18 17.37 10.99
N GLU A 222 0.63 17.26 12.24
CA GLU A 222 1.75 18.01 12.78
C GLU A 222 3.05 17.70 12.02
N TYR A 223 3.29 16.42 11.70
CA TYR A 223 4.41 16.00 10.86
C TYR A 223 4.39 16.70 9.50
N LEU A 224 3.27 16.71 8.81
CA LEU A 224 3.15 17.43 7.52
C LEU A 224 3.33 18.95 7.71
N GLY A 225 2.70 19.54 8.73
CA GLY A 225 2.78 20.97 9.01
C GLY A 225 4.19 21.45 9.36
N SER A 226 5.04 20.56 9.89
CA SER A 226 6.44 20.85 10.21
C SER A 226 7.37 20.84 9.00
N ARG A 227 6.94 20.26 7.87
CA ARG A 227 7.77 20.21 6.66
C ARG A 227 7.83 21.58 5.97
N PRO A 228 9.01 22.09 5.64
CA PRO A 228 9.17 23.45 5.11
C PRO A 228 8.48 23.66 3.76
N GLU A 229 8.34 22.60 2.96
CA GLU A 229 7.70 22.64 1.65
C GLU A 229 6.18 22.57 1.71
N ILE A 230 5.57 22.27 2.86
CA ILE A 230 4.11 22.08 3.00
C ILE A 230 3.43 23.37 3.48
N ASP A 231 2.31 23.70 2.87
CA ASP A 231 1.39 24.73 3.37
C ASP A 231 0.48 24.12 4.43
N ALA A 232 0.77 24.42 5.69
CA ALA A 232 0.03 23.88 6.83
C ALA A 232 -1.48 24.26 6.83
N ASN A 233 -1.87 25.32 6.10
CA ASN A 233 -3.28 25.72 5.96
C ASN A 233 -4.01 24.95 4.84
N ARG A 234 -3.30 24.09 4.09
CA ARG A 234 -3.84 23.33 2.97
C ARG A 234 -3.52 21.84 3.11
N ILE A 235 -3.76 21.28 4.30
CA ILE A 235 -3.63 19.84 4.56
C ILE A 235 -5.04 19.25 4.60
N GLY A 236 -5.32 18.33 3.69
CA GLY A 236 -6.55 17.55 3.65
C GLY A 236 -6.35 16.14 4.18
N VAL A 237 -7.45 15.42 4.38
CA VAL A 237 -7.43 14.01 4.76
C VAL A 237 -8.25 13.20 3.76
N MET A 238 -7.77 12.02 3.42
CA MET A 238 -8.46 11.05 2.58
C MET A 238 -8.38 9.67 3.20
N ALA A 239 -9.46 8.90 3.05
CA ALA A 239 -9.51 7.55 3.54
C ALA A 239 -10.47 6.68 2.73
N ILE A 240 -10.30 5.37 2.81
CA ILE A 240 -11.11 4.39 2.10
C ILE A 240 -11.65 3.38 3.12
N THR A 241 -12.86 2.89 2.92
CA THR A 241 -13.54 1.89 3.74
C THR A 241 -13.63 2.29 5.23
N LEU A 242 -13.11 1.49 6.17
CA LEU A 242 -13.10 1.81 7.61
C LEU A 242 -12.30 3.09 7.91
N GLY A 243 -11.32 3.42 7.07
CA GLY A 243 -10.63 4.70 7.13
C GLY A 243 -11.57 5.91 7.01
N GLY A 244 -12.71 5.75 6.32
CA GLY A 244 -13.77 6.77 6.25
C GLY A 244 -14.42 7.10 7.61
N TYR A 245 -14.30 6.22 8.60
CA TYR A 245 -14.63 6.53 10.00
C TYR A 245 -13.47 7.29 10.68
N TYR A 246 -12.22 6.96 10.34
CA TYR A 246 -11.06 7.56 10.98
C TYR A 246 -10.82 9.01 10.53
N ALA A 247 -10.95 9.28 9.24
CA ALA A 247 -10.62 10.57 8.65
C ALA A 247 -11.46 11.73 9.22
N PRO A 248 -12.80 11.65 9.35
CA PRO A 248 -13.60 12.74 9.92
C PRO A 248 -13.27 13.07 11.38
N ARG A 249 -12.85 12.04 12.14
CA ARG A 249 -12.46 12.22 13.56
C ARG A 249 -11.09 12.87 13.71
N GLY A 250 -10.20 12.64 12.73
CA GLY A 250 -8.87 13.25 12.70
C GLY A 250 -8.86 14.72 12.30
N ARG A 251 -10.03 15.31 12.05
CA ARG A 251 -10.15 16.73 11.74
C ARG A 251 -10.00 17.55 13.01
N VAL A 252 -8.86 18.16 13.18
CA VAL A 252 -8.58 19.17 14.21
C VAL A 252 -9.03 20.54 13.72
#